data_1078e1cf811c772b56e5336440875d58
#
_entry.id   1078e1cf811c772b56e5336440875d58
#
_cell.length_a   1.000
_cell.length_b   1.000
_cell.length_c   1.000
_cell.angle_alpha   90.00
_cell.angle_beta   90.00
_cell.angle_gamma   90.00
#
_symmetry.space_group_name_H-M   'P 1'
#
loop_
_entity.id
_entity.type
_entity.pdbx_description
1 polymer ?
#
loop_
_entity_poly.entity_id
_entity_poly.type
_entity_poly.pdbx_seq_one_letter_code
_entity_poly.pdbx_strand_id
1 'polypeptide(L)'
;MYPLVLGSKSLTSLLVSDTEAKTLSREDFYTLAKVGRKEGVINADEANAISTLLAFRGLAAKDVMTPRTVIATLPSHACVGDISTTDPSLKFSRIPIFADHGDDFIGFVRKDEIYRELAQERLDTKLVDLKHDFISVLEGKSLPDLMKKMADDRTPICLIVTEYGDPLGIATMEDLVETMLGIEIMDESDSHIDMQERARELWRLRAEATSLDPDTKRKSQK
;
A
#
# COMPACT_ATOMS: atom_id res chain seq x y z
N MET A 1 -42.71 51.91 -26.52
CA MET A 1 -42.24 50.52 -26.66
C MET A 1 -41.24 50.07 -25.55
N TYR A 2 -40.99 50.83 -24.50
CA TYR A 2 -40.08 50.51 -23.41
C TYR A 2 -40.65 49.65 -22.30
N PRO A 3 -41.94 49.56 -21.97
CA PRO A 3 -42.39 48.77 -20.83
C PRO A 3 -42.40 47.25 -21.04
N LEU A 4 -42.46 46.78 -22.29
CA LEU A 4 -42.48 45.35 -22.65
C LEU A 4 -41.10 44.68 -22.46
N VAL A 5 -40.00 45.42 -22.63
CA VAL A 5 -38.63 44.92 -22.46
C VAL A 5 -38.27 44.80 -20.98
N LEU A 6 -38.81 45.65 -20.13
CA LEU A 6 -38.62 45.55 -18.67
C LEU A 6 -39.38 44.37 -18.07
N GLY A 7 -40.56 44.06 -18.57
CA GLY A 7 -41.35 42.89 -18.16
C GLY A 7 -40.68 41.56 -18.55
N SER A 8 -40.05 41.47 -19.71
CA SER A 8 -39.34 40.26 -20.16
C SER A 8 -38.07 39.96 -19.35
N LYS A 9 -37.34 41.00 -18.94
CA LYS A 9 -36.15 40.85 -18.09
C LYS A 9 -36.50 40.33 -16.69
N SER A 10 -37.62 40.82 -16.12
CA SER A 10 -38.10 40.35 -14.81
C SER A 10 -38.65 38.92 -14.90
N LEU A 11 -39.25 38.52 -16.00
CA LEU A 11 -39.73 37.16 -16.22
C LEU A 11 -38.56 36.19 -16.46
N THR A 12 -37.52 36.63 -17.16
CA THR A 12 -36.33 35.81 -17.38
C THR A 12 -35.50 35.61 -16.09
N SER A 13 -35.47 36.63 -15.22
CA SER A 13 -34.77 36.48 -13.90
C SER A 13 -35.56 35.59 -12.92
N LEU A 14 -36.87 35.44 -13.10
CA LEU A 14 -37.70 34.50 -12.33
C LEU A 14 -37.64 33.06 -12.87
N LEU A 15 -37.32 32.89 -14.15
CA LEU A 15 -37.15 31.58 -14.80
C LEU A 15 -35.69 31.07 -14.81
N VAL A 16 -34.75 31.98 -14.69
CA VAL A 16 -33.37 31.64 -14.31
C VAL A 16 -33.34 31.55 -12.78
N SER A 17 -34.02 30.53 -12.27
CA SER A 17 -33.77 30.00 -10.93
C SER A 17 -32.26 29.86 -10.79
N ASP A 18 -31.70 30.52 -9.77
CA ASP A 18 -30.31 30.34 -9.33
C ASP A 18 -29.92 28.87 -9.50
N THR A 19 -29.27 28.60 -10.62
CA THR A 19 -28.45 27.40 -10.70
C THR A 19 -27.27 27.73 -9.79
N GLU A 20 -27.50 27.65 -8.45
CA GLU A 20 -26.41 27.47 -7.52
C GLU A 20 -25.51 26.45 -8.19
N ALA A 21 -24.30 26.88 -8.52
CA ALA A 21 -23.30 26.01 -9.10
C ALA A 21 -23.18 24.86 -8.14
N LYS A 22 -23.92 23.76 -8.37
CA LYS A 22 -23.98 22.59 -7.55
C LYS A 22 -22.55 22.08 -7.54
N THR A 23 -21.83 22.38 -6.46
CA THR A 23 -20.46 21.92 -6.28
C THR A 23 -20.51 20.40 -6.39
N LEU A 24 -19.90 19.89 -7.49
CA LEU A 24 -19.85 18.45 -7.74
C LEU A 24 -19.26 17.75 -6.52
N SER A 25 -20.00 16.82 -5.98
CA SER A 25 -19.54 15.94 -4.90
C SER A 25 -18.66 14.82 -5.46
N ARG A 26 -17.99 14.08 -4.59
CA ARG A 26 -17.19 12.90 -5.00
C ARG A 26 -18.08 11.80 -5.58
N GLU A 27 -19.28 11.65 -5.05
CA GLU A 27 -20.32 10.73 -5.53
C GLU A 27 -20.76 11.08 -6.94
N ASP A 28 -20.82 12.37 -7.28
CA ASP A 28 -21.13 12.82 -8.63
C ASP A 28 -20.04 12.40 -9.62
N PHE A 29 -18.75 12.54 -9.25
CA PHE A 29 -17.62 12.06 -10.08
C PHE A 29 -17.63 10.55 -10.25
N TYR A 30 -17.93 9.79 -9.20
CA TYR A 30 -18.05 8.34 -9.29
C TYR A 30 -19.20 7.93 -10.23
N THR A 31 -20.32 8.65 -10.15
CA THR A 31 -21.49 8.44 -11.01
C THR A 31 -21.16 8.78 -12.46
N LEU A 32 -20.47 9.90 -12.71
CA LEU A 32 -20.02 10.30 -14.05
C LEU A 32 -19.08 9.25 -14.67
N ALA A 33 -18.15 8.69 -13.92
CA ALA A 33 -17.28 7.63 -14.40
C ALA A 33 -18.09 6.37 -14.81
N LYS A 34 -19.09 5.98 -14.01
CA LYS A 34 -19.99 4.87 -14.37
C LYS A 34 -20.80 5.13 -15.62
N VAL A 35 -21.33 6.34 -15.77
CA VAL A 35 -22.09 6.74 -16.98
C VAL A 35 -21.17 6.74 -18.19
N GLY A 36 -19.98 7.35 -18.09
CA GLY A 36 -19.02 7.39 -19.19
C GLY A 36 -18.60 5.99 -19.67
N ARG A 37 -18.44 5.04 -18.73
CA ARG A 37 -18.20 3.63 -19.06
C ARG A 37 -19.40 3.01 -19.80
N LYS A 38 -20.63 3.26 -19.33
CA LYS A 38 -21.83 2.69 -19.94
C LYS A 38 -22.07 3.22 -21.37
N GLU A 39 -21.72 4.48 -21.60
CA GLU A 39 -21.85 5.14 -22.89
C GLU A 39 -20.66 4.88 -23.82
N GLY A 40 -19.62 4.17 -23.36
CA GLY A 40 -18.42 3.85 -24.13
C GLY A 40 -17.47 5.03 -24.35
N VAL A 41 -17.62 6.12 -23.59
CA VAL A 41 -16.72 7.29 -23.62
C VAL A 41 -15.38 6.97 -22.96
N ILE A 42 -15.41 6.15 -21.90
CA ILE A 42 -14.23 5.61 -21.22
C ILE A 42 -14.35 4.09 -21.12
N ASN A 43 -13.20 3.40 -21.11
CA ASN A 43 -13.16 1.96 -20.95
C ASN A 43 -13.30 1.52 -19.49
N ALA A 44 -13.27 0.20 -19.24
CA ALA A 44 -13.43 -0.35 -17.89
C ALA A 44 -12.28 0.03 -16.95
N ASP A 45 -11.04 0.00 -17.45
CA ASP A 45 -9.83 0.28 -16.68
C ASP A 45 -9.75 1.76 -16.30
N GLU A 46 -10.10 2.66 -17.23
CA GLU A 46 -10.20 4.10 -16.98
C GLU A 46 -11.26 4.41 -15.91
N ALA A 47 -12.44 3.79 -15.97
CA ALA A 47 -13.48 3.98 -14.97
C ALA A 47 -13.07 3.43 -13.61
N ASN A 48 -12.35 2.30 -13.58
CA ASN A 48 -11.79 1.73 -12.36
C ASN A 48 -10.73 2.65 -11.74
N ALA A 49 -9.76 3.12 -12.55
CA ALA A 49 -8.73 4.05 -12.09
C ALA A 49 -9.30 5.35 -11.50
N ILE A 50 -10.35 5.92 -12.10
CA ILE A 50 -11.05 7.09 -11.54
C ILE A 50 -11.67 6.73 -10.18
N SER A 51 -12.31 5.57 -10.07
CA SER A 51 -12.98 5.14 -8.85
C SER A 51 -12.00 4.90 -7.71
N THR A 52 -10.86 4.23 -7.99
CA THR A 52 -9.81 3.95 -7.01
C THR A 52 -9.07 5.22 -6.59
N LEU A 53 -8.80 6.14 -7.52
CA LEU A 53 -8.21 7.45 -7.21
C LEU A 53 -9.10 8.26 -6.26
N LEU A 54 -10.42 8.23 -6.48
CA LEU A 54 -11.37 8.87 -5.57
C LEU A 54 -11.38 8.19 -4.18
N ALA A 55 -11.25 6.87 -4.11
CA ALA A 55 -11.18 6.11 -2.86
C ALA A 55 -9.85 6.30 -2.12
N PHE A 56 -8.73 6.44 -2.84
CA PHE A 56 -7.35 6.50 -2.34
C PHE A 56 -7.16 7.48 -1.18
N ARG A 57 -7.81 8.63 -1.23
CA ARG A 57 -7.73 9.65 -0.17
C ARG A 57 -8.35 9.20 1.16
N GLY A 58 -9.27 8.25 1.13
CA GLY A 58 -9.94 7.70 2.32
C GLY A 58 -9.17 6.55 2.98
N LEU A 59 -8.11 6.05 2.34
CA LEU A 59 -7.29 4.97 2.83
C LEU A 59 -6.13 5.47 3.69
N ALA A 60 -5.68 4.62 4.61
CA ALA A 60 -4.55 4.85 5.49
C ALA A 60 -3.42 3.85 5.23
N ALA A 61 -2.23 4.13 5.74
CA ALA A 61 -1.04 3.29 5.56
C ALA A 61 -1.27 1.82 5.91
N LYS A 62 -2.03 1.54 6.97
CA LYS A 62 -2.39 0.17 7.39
C LYS A 62 -3.22 -0.61 6.36
N ASP A 63 -3.95 0.10 5.48
CA ASP A 63 -4.86 -0.55 4.52
C ASP A 63 -4.12 -1.13 3.31
N VAL A 64 -2.87 -0.67 3.07
CA VAL A 64 -2.03 -1.09 1.94
C VAL A 64 -0.73 -1.77 2.35
N MET A 65 -0.39 -1.79 3.64
CA MET A 65 0.86 -2.38 4.10
C MET A 65 0.90 -3.89 3.89
N THR A 66 2.08 -4.40 3.60
CA THR A 66 2.42 -5.82 3.78
C THR A 66 2.61 -6.07 5.27
N PRO A 67 1.76 -6.90 5.91
CA PRO A 67 1.85 -7.17 7.34
C PRO A 67 3.17 -7.86 7.72
N ARG A 68 3.73 -7.53 8.90
CA ARG A 68 5.00 -8.08 9.38
C ARG A 68 5.07 -9.62 9.37
N THR A 69 3.93 -10.29 9.53
CA THR A 69 3.85 -11.76 9.62
C THR A 69 4.17 -12.50 8.33
N VAL A 70 4.21 -11.79 7.20
CA VAL A 70 4.46 -12.35 5.86
C VAL A 70 5.67 -11.72 5.16
N ILE A 71 6.33 -10.74 5.80
CA ILE A 71 7.51 -10.10 5.25
C ILE A 71 8.66 -11.10 5.25
N ALA A 72 9.30 -11.28 4.10
CA ALA A 72 10.56 -12.00 4.00
C ALA A 72 11.69 -11.10 4.53
N THR A 73 12.47 -11.60 5.49
CA THR A 73 13.50 -10.84 6.20
C THR A 73 14.81 -11.61 6.28
N LEU A 74 15.91 -10.91 6.46
CA LEU A 74 17.22 -11.49 6.70
C LEU A 74 17.81 -11.00 8.03
N PRO A 75 18.60 -11.84 8.75
CA PRO A 75 19.27 -11.40 9.97
C PRO A 75 20.41 -10.42 9.64
N SER A 76 20.47 -9.31 10.36
CA SER A 76 21.45 -8.23 10.10
C SER A 76 22.91 -8.65 10.27
N HIS A 77 23.16 -9.65 11.10
CA HIS A 77 24.49 -10.19 11.39
C HIS A 77 24.96 -11.21 10.35
N ALA A 78 24.09 -11.68 9.45
CA ALA A 78 24.49 -12.61 8.40
C ALA A 78 25.49 -11.96 7.44
N CYS A 79 26.43 -12.76 6.96
CA CYS A 79 27.35 -12.35 5.89
C CYS A 79 26.71 -12.58 4.52
N VAL A 80 27.10 -11.80 3.53
CA VAL A 80 26.63 -11.93 2.15
C VAL A 80 26.87 -13.33 1.61
N GLY A 81 28.02 -13.97 1.98
CA GLY A 81 28.36 -15.32 1.58
C GLY A 81 27.48 -16.41 2.20
N ASP A 82 26.79 -16.13 3.29
CA ASP A 82 25.89 -17.09 3.96
C ASP A 82 24.52 -17.15 3.31
N ILE A 83 24.18 -16.17 2.47
CA ILE A 83 22.86 -16.07 1.83
C ILE A 83 22.82 -17.00 0.62
N SER A 84 21.94 -18.01 0.69
CA SER A 84 21.68 -18.87 -0.45
C SER A 84 21.12 -18.04 -1.63
N THR A 85 21.65 -18.27 -2.83
CA THR A 85 21.11 -17.65 -4.07
C THR A 85 19.66 -18.04 -4.35
N THR A 86 19.14 -19.07 -3.67
CA THR A 86 17.76 -19.53 -3.73
C THR A 86 16.91 -19.05 -2.55
N ASP A 87 17.46 -18.16 -1.70
CA ASP A 87 16.71 -17.63 -0.57
C ASP A 87 15.44 -16.90 -1.05
N PRO A 88 14.26 -17.21 -0.50
CA PRO A 88 13.00 -16.59 -0.91
C PRO A 88 12.98 -15.07 -0.77
N SER A 89 13.78 -14.49 0.13
CA SER A 89 13.87 -13.04 0.34
C SER A 89 14.48 -12.33 -0.87
N LEU A 90 15.37 -13.02 -1.63
CA LEU A 90 16.00 -12.48 -2.83
C LEU A 90 15.06 -12.30 -4.03
N LYS A 91 13.78 -12.68 -3.89
CA LYS A 91 12.75 -12.30 -4.86
C LYS A 91 12.47 -10.80 -4.82
N PHE A 92 12.66 -10.17 -3.66
CA PHE A 92 12.33 -8.76 -3.45
C PHE A 92 13.55 -7.87 -3.70
N SER A 93 13.32 -6.69 -4.27
CA SER A 93 14.38 -5.70 -4.54
C SER A 93 14.94 -5.06 -3.26
N ARG A 94 14.11 -4.99 -2.20
CA ARG A 94 14.45 -4.44 -0.89
C ARG A 94 14.03 -5.44 0.18
N ILE A 95 14.98 -5.83 1.00
CA ILE A 95 14.82 -6.92 1.96
C ILE A 95 15.02 -6.34 3.36
N PRO A 96 13.96 -6.28 4.18
CA PRO A 96 14.09 -5.85 5.57
C PRO A 96 15.06 -6.74 6.34
N ILE A 97 15.87 -6.13 7.19
CA ILE A 97 16.79 -6.84 8.10
C ILE A 97 16.39 -6.59 9.56
N PHE A 98 16.56 -7.63 10.37
CA PHE A 98 16.23 -7.60 11.80
C PHE A 98 17.47 -7.80 12.67
N ALA A 99 17.42 -7.29 13.92
CA ALA A 99 18.50 -7.45 14.89
C ALA A 99 18.48 -8.85 15.54
N ASP A 100 17.70 -9.02 16.60
CA ASP A 100 17.67 -10.24 17.39
C ASP A 100 16.45 -11.12 17.08
N HIS A 101 15.31 -10.50 16.80
CA HIS A 101 14.06 -11.18 16.50
C HIS A 101 13.53 -10.73 15.16
N GLY A 102 12.87 -11.63 14.41
CA GLY A 102 12.39 -11.37 13.05
C GLY A 102 11.43 -10.18 12.90
N ASP A 103 10.92 -9.64 14.00
CA ASP A 103 10.03 -8.48 14.06
C ASP A 103 10.77 -7.17 14.45
N ASP A 104 12.04 -7.25 14.84
CA ASP A 104 12.85 -6.09 15.22
C ASP A 104 13.58 -5.52 13.98
N PHE A 105 12.82 -4.85 13.15
CA PHE A 105 13.33 -4.28 11.89
C PHE A 105 14.24 -3.09 12.17
N ILE A 106 15.51 -3.21 11.81
CA ILE A 106 16.50 -2.14 11.97
C ILE A 106 16.80 -1.37 10.68
N GLY A 107 16.32 -1.84 9.55
CA GLY A 107 16.53 -1.27 8.23
C GLY A 107 16.25 -2.27 7.13
N PHE A 108 16.69 -1.96 5.93
CA PHE A 108 16.61 -2.86 4.78
C PHE A 108 17.93 -2.86 4.00
N VAL A 109 18.14 -3.92 3.22
CA VAL A 109 19.24 -4.02 2.25
C VAL A 109 18.67 -4.13 0.83
N ARG A 110 19.44 -3.74 -0.15
CA ARG A 110 19.06 -3.86 -1.56
C ARG A 110 19.63 -5.13 -2.15
N LYS A 111 18.82 -5.86 -2.89
CA LYS A 111 19.23 -7.10 -3.57
C LYS A 111 20.44 -6.87 -4.49
N ASP A 112 20.47 -5.76 -5.24
CA ASP A 112 21.56 -5.43 -6.14
C ASP A 112 22.89 -5.18 -5.41
N GLU A 113 22.85 -4.69 -4.15
CA GLU A 113 24.05 -4.52 -3.32
C GLU A 113 24.58 -5.87 -2.85
N ILE A 114 23.70 -6.78 -2.44
CA ILE A 114 24.10 -8.16 -2.09
C ILE A 114 24.80 -8.83 -3.29
N TYR A 115 24.19 -8.76 -4.48
CA TYR A 115 24.80 -9.36 -5.68
C TYR A 115 26.11 -8.67 -6.08
N ARG A 116 26.24 -7.37 -5.86
CA ARG A 116 27.49 -6.64 -6.09
C ARG A 116 28.63 -7.14 -5.19
N GLU A 117 28.34 -7.33 -3.89
CA GLU A 117 29.33 -7.88 -2.95
C GLU A 117 29.72 -9.31 -3.31
N LEU A 118 28.75 -10.16 -3.67
CA LEU A 118 28.99 -11.52 -4.16
C LEU A 118 29.89 -11.52 -5.40
N ALA A 119 29.62 -10.67 -6.39
CA ALA A 119 30.37 -10.57 -7.62
C ALA A 119 31.82 -10.06 -7.40
N GLN A 120 32.05 -9.34 -6.30
CA GLN A 120 33.37 -8.85 -5.89
C GLN A 120 34.08 -9.78 -4.91
N GLU A 121 33.54 -10.98 -4.68
CA GLU A 121 34.05 -11.99 -3.75
C GLU A 121 34.21 -11.49 -2.30
N ARG A 122 33.46 -10.43 -1.93
CA ARG A 122 33.44 -9.90 -0.55
C ARG A 122 32.39 -10.62 0.30
N LEU A 123 32.63 -11.91 0.53
CA LEU A 123 31.69 -12.80 1.17
C LEU A 123 31.47 -12.52 2.67
N ASP A 124 32.45 -11.91 3.33
CA ASP A 124 32.41 -11.60 4.77
C ASP A 124 31.66 -10.28 5.07
N THR A 125 31.20 -9.56 4.06
CA THR A 125 30.41 -8.33 4.25
C THR A 125 29.13 -8.65 4.97
N LYS A 126 28.90 -8.02 6.14
CA LYS A 126 27.65 -8.21 6.91
C LYS A 126 26.53 -7.39 6.31
N LEU A 127 25.29 -7.89 6.39
CA LEU A 127 24.12 -7.17 5.89
C LEU A 127 23.90 -5.83 6.60
N VAL A 128 24.28 -5.72 7.89
CA VAL A 128 24.21 -4.46 8.63
C VAL A 128 25.10 -3.38 8.02
N ASP A 129 26.19 -3.75 7.34
CA ASP A 129 27.11 -2.80 6.70
C ASP A 129 26.52 -2.24 5.36
N LEU A 130 25.53 -2.96 4.82
CA LEU A 130 24.76 -2.57 3.61
C LEU A 130 23.41 -1.94 3.96
N LYS A 131 23.17 -1.66 5.25
CA LYS A 131 21.88 -1.21 5.77
C LYS A 131 21.50 0.17 5.24
N HIS A 132 20.25 0.30 4.80
CA HIS A 132 19.52 1.54 4.61
C HIS A 132 18.47 1.70 5.70
N ASP A 133 18.27 2.93 6.18
CA ASP A 133 17.27 3.20 7.22
C ASP A 133 15.85 3.31 6.62
N PHE A 134 14.86 2.85 7.38
CA PHE A 134 13.45 3.12 7.09
C PHE A 134 13.06 4.54 7.49
N ILE A 135 12.10 5.11 6.76
CA ILE A 135 11.22 6.11 7.37
C ILE A 135 10.10 5.39 8.11
N SER A 136 9.86 5.77 9.36
CA SER A 136 8.73 5.26 10.13
C SER A 136 7.51 6.15 9.95
N VAL A 137 6.35 5.52 9.78
CA VAL A 137 5.07 6.18 9.52
C VAL A 137 3.97 5.55 10.37
N LEU A 138 3.12 6.38 10.98
CA LEU A 138 1.99 5.91 11.75
C LEU A 138 0.95 5.22 10.86
N GLU A 139 0.36 4.14 11.37
CA GLU A 139 -0.63 3.31 10.67
C GLU A 139 -1.84 4.10 10.14
N GLY A 140 -2.26 5.16 10.83
CA GLY A 140 -3.38 6.01 10.46
C GLY A 140 -3.06 7.11 9.45
N LYS A 141 -1.81 7.23 8.97
CA LYS A 141 -1.44 8.26 7.99
C LYS A 141 -2.16 8.05 6.67
N SER A 142 -2.75 9.13 6.11
CA SER A 142 -3.45 9.04 4.80
C SER A 142 -2.49 8.65 3.68
N LEU A 143 -2.97 7.87 2.69
CA LEU A 143 -2.12 7.45 1.56
C LEU A 143 -1.57 8.63 0.74
N PRO A 144 -2.32 9.71 0.44
CA PRO A 144 -1.75 10.87 -0.24
C PRO A 144 -0.59 11.52 0.52
N ASP A 145 -0.71 11.64 1.87
CA ASP A 145 0.34 12.21 2.70
C ASP A 145 1.54 11.25 2.84
N LEU A 146 1.28 9.94 2.86
CA LEU A 146 2.33 8.92 2.84
C LEU A 146 3.11 8.98 1.54
N MET A 147 2.42 8.97 0.41
CA MET A 147 3.02 9.04 -0.93
C MET A 147 3.88 10.30 -1.09
N LYS A 148 3.35 11.45 -0.65
CA LYS A 148 4.10 12.69 -0.66
C LYS A 148 5.37 12.61 0.20
N LYS A 149 5.25 12.10 1.43
CA LYS A 149 6.40 11.93 2.34
C LYS A 149 7.47 11.05 1.74
N MET A 150 7.09 9.88 1.18
CA MET A 150 8.03 8.95 0.55
C MET A 150 8.73 9.59 -0.66
N ALA A 151 8.00 10.39 -1.45
CA ALA A 151 8.58 11.11 -2.59
C ALA A 151 9.54 12.22 -2.15
N ASP A 152 9.17 13.02 -1.15
CA ASP A 152 10.00 14.11 -0.61
C ASP A 152 11.30 13.56 0.01
N ASP A 153 11.20 12.46 0.78
CA ASP A 153 12.33 11.78 1.43
C ASP A 153 13.12 10.88 0.46
N ARG A 154 12.65 10.73 -0.78
CA ARG A 154 13.24 9.85 -1.82
C ARG A 154 13.44 8.42 -1.34
N THR A 155 12.53 7.95 -0.51
CA THR A 155 12.56 6.58 -0.01
C THR A 155 11.45 5.73 -0.65
N PRO A 156 11.80 4.62 -1.26
CA PRO A 156 10.82 3.77 -1.94
C PRO A 156 10.10 2.79 -1.00
N ILE A 157 10.50 2.69 0.28
CA ILE A 157 9.96 1.78 1.28
C ILE A 157 9.88 2.49 2.64
N CYS A 158 8.81 2.21 3.40
CA CYS A 158 8.62 2.73 4.74
C CYS A 158 8.18 1.63 5.72
N LEU A 159 8.48 1.82 7.00
CA LEU A 159 8.01 1.01 8.09
C LEU A 159 6.73 1.62 8.68
N ILE A 160 5.67 0.84 8.72
CA ILE A 160 4.40 1.24 9.33
C ILE A 160 4.43 0.81 10.81
N VAL A 161 4.15 1.76 11.69
CA VAL A 161 4.23 1.56 13.14
C VAL A 161 2.95 2.00 13.84
N THR A 162 2.74 1.45 15.03
CA THR A 162 1.71 1.92 15.98
C THR A 162 2.11 3.28 16.56
N GLU A 163 1.21 3.91 17.33
CA GLU A 163 1.50 5.12 18.12
C GLU A 163 2.60 4.89 19.18
N TYR A 164 2.83 3.64 19.56
CA TYR A 164 3.87 3.25 20.54
C TYR A 164 5.20 2.90 19.88
N GLY A 165 5.27 2.90 18.52
CA GLY A 165 6.46 2.57 17.76
C GLY A 165 6.60 1.09 17.39
N ASP A 166 5.63 0.24 17.73
CA ASP A 166 5.67 -1.18 17.38
C ASP A 166 5.52 -1.36 15.86
N PRO A 167 6.36 -2.16 15.20
CA PRO A 167 6.27 -2.41 13.78
C PRO A 167 5.03 -3.26 13.43
N LEU A 168 4.23 -2.78 12.49
CA LEU A 168 3.04 -3.47 11.97
C LEU A 168 3.30 -4.11 10.61
N GLY A 169 4.10 -3.48 9.77
CA GLY A 169 4.38 -3.91 8.42
C GLY A 169 5.22 -2.90 7.65
N ILE A 170 5.35 -3.12 6.37
CA ILE A 170 6.02 -2.21 5.44
C ILE A 170 5.06 -1.80 4.33
N ALA A 171 5.31 -0.64 3.72
CA ALA A 171 4.68 -0.26 2.48
C ALA A 171 5.73 0.28 1.52
N THR A 172 5.57 0.00 0.23
CA THR A 172 6.43 0.48 -0.83
C THR A 172 5.73 1.55 -1.68
N MET A 173 6.47 2.28 -2.49
CA MET A 173 5.88 3.23 -3.44
C MET A 173 5.07 2.49 -4.50
N GLU A 174 5.48 1.27 -4.85
CA GLU A 174 4.77 0.37 -5.76
C GLU A 174 3.35 0.09 -5.22
N ASP A 175 3.19 -0.35 -3.95
CA ASP A 175 1.89 -0.61 -3.31
C ASP A 175 0.94 0.61 -3.38
N LEU A 176 1.50 1.81 -3.17
CA LEU A 176 0.72 3.04 -3.24
C LEU A 176 0.23 3.36 -4.65
N VAL A 177 1.09 3.16 -5.66
CA VAL A 177 0.73 3.40 -7.07
C VAL A 177 -0.29 2.38 -7.54
N GLU A 178 -0.11 1.09 -7.21
CA GLU A 178 -1.07 0.02 -7.50
C GLU A 178 -2.44 0.33 -6.91
N THR A 179 -2.48 0.69 -5.63
CA THR A 179 -3.71 1.08 -4.95
C THR A 179 -4.37 2.30 -5.60
N MET A 180 -3.57 3.29 -6.01
CA MET A 180 -4.07 4.51 -6.64
C MET A 180 -4.68 4.25 -8.02
N LEU A 181 -4.06 3.35 -8.80
CA LEU A 181 -4.49 3.01 -10.16
C LEU A 181 -5.54 1.88 -10.17
N GLY A 182 -5.64 1.11 -9.10
CA GLY A 182 -6.52 -0.06 -9.03
C GLY A 182 -6.08 -1.19 -9.94
N ILE A 183 -4.79 -1.29 -10.20
CA ILE A 183 -4.15 -2.32 -11.02
C ILE A 183 -3.01 -2.93 -10.21
N GLU A 184 -2.72 -4.19 -10.45
CA GLU A 184 -1.53 -4.84 -9.93
C GLU A 184 -0.40 -4.65 -10.95
N ILE A 185 0.68 -3.99 -10.53
CA ILE A 185 1.87 -3.78 -11.35
C ILE A 185 2.73 -5.03 -11.17
N MET A 186 2.72 -5.90 -12.17
CA MET A 186 3.55 -7.12 -12.15
C MET A 186 4.98 -6.78 -12.55
N ASP A 187 5.93 -7.06 -11.67
CA ASP A 187 7.36 -7.08 -12.02
C ASP A 187 7.67 -8.40 -12.76
N GLU A 188 8.59 -8.37 -13.72
CA GLU A 188 8.98 -9.53 -14.53
C GLU A 188 9.48 -10.74 -13.71
N SER A 189 9.82 -10.50 -12.42
CA SER A 189 10.29 -11.50 -11.46
C SER A 189 9.24 -11.98 -10.47
N ASP A 190 8.05 -11.36 -10.42
CA ASP A 190 7.02 -11.70 -9.45
C ASP A 190 6.17 -12.89 -9.91
N SER A 191 6.33 -13.99 -9.22
CA SER A 191 5.36 -15.08 -9.23
C SER A 191 4.20 -14.72 -8.28
N HIS A 192 3.19 -14.00 -8.79
CA HIS A 192 1.82 -13.85 -8.26
C HIS A 192 1.60 -14.16 -6.75
N ILE A 193 2.18 -13.41 -5.86
CA ILE A 193 1.81 -13.55 -4.46
C ILE A 193 1.47 -12.16 -3.92
N ASP A 194 0.18 -11.80 -3.99
CA ASP A 194 -0.34 -10.72 -3.15
C ASP A 194 -0.04 -11.07 -1.69
N MET A 195 0.93 -10.38 -1.11
CA MET A 195 1.39 -10.63 0.26
C MET A 195 0.29 -10.30 1.29
N GLN A 196 -0.65 -9.44 0.95
CA GLN A 196 -1.81 -9.16 1.79
C GLN A 196 -2.82 -10.31 1.74
N GLU A 197 -3.06 -10.89 0.56
CA GLU A 197 -3.90 -12.08 0.41
C GLU A 197 -3.27 -13.28 1.14
N ARG A 198 -1.95 -13.46 1.01
CA ARG A 198 -1.21 -14.49 1.76
C ARG A 198 -1.29 -14.28 3.27
N ALA A 199 -1.22 -13.04 3.76
CA ALA A 199 -1.39 -12.75 5.19
C ALA A 199 -2.80 -13.13 5.67
N ARG A 200 -3.85 -12.82 4.88
CA ARG A 200 -5.23 -13.20 5.17
C ARG A 200 -5.42 -14.72 5.18
N GLU A 201 -4.81 -15.42 4.23
CA GLU A 201 -4.82 -16.87 4.15
C GLU A 201 -4.14 -17.52 5.37
N LEU A 202 -2.93 -17.09 5.71
CA LEU A 202 -2.21 -17.57 6.89
C LEU A 202 -2.98 -17.28 8.19
N TRP A 203 -3.62 -16.13 8.30
CA TRP A 203 -4.48 -15.84 9.45
C TRP A 203 -5.67 -16.80 9.52
N ARG A 204 -6.32 -17.07 8.39
CA ARG A 204 -7.45 -18.00 8.30
C ARG A 204 -7.03 -19.41 8.72
N LEU A 205 -5.91 -19.92 8.20
CA LEU A 205 -5.36 -21.23 8.55
C LEU A 205 -5.02 -21.34 10.05
N ARG A 206 -4.45 -20.28 10.65
CA ARG A 206 -4.17 -20.23 12.09
C ARG A 206 -5.45 -20.22 12.92
N ALA A 207 -6.45 -19.45 12.51
CA ALA A 207 -7.75 -19.40 13.19
C ALA A 207 -8.47 -20.75 13.14
N GLU A 208 -8.41 -21.45 12.01
CA GLU A 208 -8.96 -22.81 11.85
C GLU A 208 -8.19 -23.83 12.72
N ALA A 209 -6.87 -23.79 12.73
CA ALA A 209 -6.05 -24.67 13.58
C ALA A 209 -6.33 -24.46 15.07
N THR A 210 -6.54 -23.21 15.49
CA THR A 210 -6.89 -22.88 16.89
C THR A 210 -8.31 -23.32 17.25
N SER A 211 -9.24 -23.31 16.31
CA SER A 211 -10.62 -23.77 16.52
C SER A 211 -10.77 -25.30 16.53
N LEU A 212 -9.80 -26.00 15.96
CA LEU A 212 -9.76 -27.47 15.89
C LEU A 212 -9.02 -28.13 17.08
N ASP A 213 -8.42 -27.36 18.01
CA ASP A 213 -7.78 -27.92 19.21
C ASP A 213 -8.84 -28.31 20.26
N PRO A 214 -9.16 -29.62 20.42
CA PRO A 214 -10.20 -30.10 21.35
C PRO A 214 -9.82 -29.96 22.82
N ASP A 215 -8.55 -29.67 23.15
CA ASP A 215 -8.09 -29.56 24.55
C ASP A 215 -8.36 -28.18 25.18
N THR A 216 -8.63 -27.16 24.38
CA THR A 216 -8.96 -25.82 24.90
C THR A 216 -10.34 -25.77 25.55
N LYS A 217 -11.26 -26.65 25.20
CA LYS A 217 -12.61 -26.73 25.77
C LYS A 217 -12.69 -27.43 27.15
N ARG A 218 -11.63 -28.09 27.60
CA ARG A 218 -11.62 -28.80 28.90
C ARG A 218 -11.09 -27.95 30.07
N LYS A 219 -10.47 -26.82 29.82
CA LYS A 219 -9.91 -25.96 30.89
C LYS A 219 -10.84 -24.86 31.39
N SER A 220 -11.99 -24.64 30.78
CA SER A 220 -12.95 -23.60 31.21
C SER A 220 -14.14 -24.14 32.03
N GLN A 221 -14.10 -25.44 32.43
CA GLN A 221 -15.13 -26.07 33.28
C GLN A 221 -14.50 -26.79 34.47
N LYS A 222 -13.57 -26.16 35.16
CA LYS A 222 -13.17 -26.56 36.51
C LYS A 222 -12.93 -25.36 37.39
#